data_6cc99143ec0d280cdf7cbec13f43d1ce
#
_entry.id   6cc99143ec0d280cdf7cbec13f43d1ce
#
_cell.length_a   1.000
_cell.length_b   1.000
_cell.length_c   1.000
_cell.angle_alpha   90.00
_cell.angle_beta   90.00
_cell.angle_gamma   90.00
#
_symmetry.space_group_name_H-M   'P 1'
#
loop_
_entity.id
_entity.type
_entity.pdbx_description
1 polymer ?
#
loop_
_entity_poly.entity_id
_entity_poly.type
_entity_poly.pdbx_seq_one_letter_code
_entity_poly.pdbx_strand_id
1 'polypeptide(L)'
;MERKSKTASWLLAFFLGTTGAHRYYLGYVKQGVAQSIGFVSLLIGWSINAAAMVTDMNSDSVVLGTLLLLYGAAVGIWAFVDFIRILTGGLVPANGMGYKEDQPVMVQAVPAAPAQSAANDSLEALERLSKLHEQGILTDE
;
A
#
# COMPACT_ATOMS: atom_id res chain seq x y z
N MET A 1 -5.81 -15.85 -3.39
CA MET A 1 -4.78 -15.01 -2.73
C MET A 1 -5.15 -13.54 -2.89
N GLU A 2 -5.03 -12.74 -1.85
CA GLU A 2 -5.41 -11.33 -1.89
C GLU A 2 -4.22 -10.45 -2.33
N ARG A 3 -4.48 -9.45 -3.20
CA ARG A 3 -3.46 -8.46 -3.58
C ARG A 3 -3.17 -7.52 -2.43
N LYS A 4 -1.91 -7.16 -2.29
CA LYS A 4 -1.46 -6.25 -1.24
C LYS A 4 -1.63 -4.78 -1.66
N SER A 5 -1.91 -3.91 -0.69
CA SER A 5 -1.98 -2.47 -0.92
C SER A 5 -0.58 -1.85 -0.92
N LYS A 6 -0.27 -1.03 -1.93
CA LYS A 6 0.97 -0.26 -2.01
C LYS A 6 1.03 0.78 -0.90
N THR A 7 -0.11 1.44 -0.65
CA THR A 7 -0.25 2.43 0.43
C THR A 7 0.07 1.83 1.80
N ALA A 8 -0.51 0.67 2.14
CA ALA A 8 -0.20 -0.01 3.39
C ALA A 8 1.28 -0.42 3.47
N SER A 9 1.87 -0.88 2.35
CA SER A 9 3.26 -1.31 2.31
C SER A 9 4.24 -0.19 2.61
N TRP A 10 4.08 1.00 1.99
CA TRP A 10 5.00 2.11 2.23
C TRP A 10 4.78 2.76 3.60
N LEU A 11 3.53 2.82 4.12
CA LEU A 11 3.27 3.26 5.49
C LEU A 11 3.95 2.36 6.52
N LEU A 12 3.84 1.03 6.35
CA LEU A 12 4.56 0.07 7.20
C LEU A 12 6.08 0.22 7.07
N ALA A 13 6.60 0.49 5.86
CA ALA A 13 8.03 0.71 5.66
C ALA A 13 8.50 2.02 6.30
N PHE A 14 7.70 3.07 6.27
CA PHE A 14 8.03 4.36 6.86
C PHE A 14 8.03 4.32 8.39
N PHE A 15 6.95 3.81 9.00
CA PHE A 15 6.80 3.83 10.47
C PHE A 15 7.49 2.65 11.16
N LEU A 16 7.46 1.48 10.53
CA LEU A 16 7.96 0.22 11.11
C LEU A 16 9.04 -0.45 10.23
N GLY A 17 9.73 0.33 9.40
CA GLY A 17 10.69 -0.20 8.44
C GLY A 17 11.81 -1.02 9.07
N THR A 18 12.37 -0.53 10.18
CA THR A 18 13.46 -1.21 10.90
C THR A 18 13.03 -2.52 11.56
N THR A 19 11.74 -2.67 11.92
CA THR A 19 11.18 -3.93 12.47
C THR A 19 10.93 -4.99 11.40
N GLY A 20 10.95 -4.61 10.10
CA GLY A 20 10.65 -5.52 9.00
C GLY A 20 9.15 -5.76 8.75
N ALA A 21 8.24 -5.01 9.38
CA ALA A 21 6.80 -5.21 9.28
C ALA A 21 6.29 -5.17 7.81
N HIS A 22 6.81 -4.26 6.99
CA HIS A 22 6.48 -4.18 5.56
C HIS A 22 6.91 -5.44 4.79
N ARG A 23 8.03 -6.07 5.17
CA ARG A 23 8.52 -7.31 4.56
C ARG A 23 7.59 -8.50 4.87
N TYR A 24 7.12 -8.61 6.12
CA TYR A 24 6.12 -9.61 6.50
C TYR A 24 4.82 -9.39 5.74
N TYR A 25 4.37 -8.14 5.65
CA TYR A 25 3.15 -7.80 4.89
C TYR A 25 3.27 -8.17 3.41
N LEU A 26 4.43 -7.92 2.78
CA LEU A 26 4.69 -8.26 1.39
C LEU A 26 4.94 -9.76 1.15
N GLY A 27 5.12 -10.57 2.20
CA GLY A 27 5.38 -12.01 2.12
C GLY A 27 6.85 -12.41 2.11
N TYR A 28 7.77 -11.45 2.32
CA TYR A 28 9.22 -11.69 2.40
C TYR A 28 9.66 -12.04 3.83
N VAL A 29 9.13 -13.14 4.38
CA VAL A 29 9.31 -13.51 5.80
C VAL A 29 10.79 -13.59 6.21
N LYS A 30 11.65 -14.21 5.41
CA LYS A 30 13.08 -14.36 5.74
C LYS A 30 13.77 -13.01 5.90
N GLN A 31 13.51 -12.07 4.99
CA GLN A 31 14.06 -10.72 5.06
C GLN A 31 13.44 -9.91 6.20
N GLY A 32 12.16 -10.12 6.48
CA GLY A 32 11.48 -9.53 7.64
C GLY A 32 12.15 -9.95 8.96
N VAL A 33 12.44 -11.25 9.12
CA VAL A 33 13.17 -11.76 10.30
C VAL A 33 14.56 -11.13 10.42
N ALA A 34 15.31 -11.03 9.32
CA ALA A 34 16.64 -10.41 9.34
C ALA A 34 16.57 -8.94 9.79
N GLN A 35 15.57 -8.18 9.33
CA GLN A 35 15.37 -6.80 9.76
C GLN A 35 14.94 -6.71 11.23
N SER A 36 14.08 -7.63 11.71
CA SER A 36 13.71 -7.69 13.14
C SER A 36 14.92 -7.96 14.04
N ILE A 37 15.82 -8.86 13.63
CA ILE A 37 17.08 -9.11 14.35
C ILE A 37 17.93 -7.83 14.38
N GLY A 38 18.06 -7.12 13.27
CA GLY A 38 18.79 -5.86 13.20
C GLY A 38 18.20 -4.79 14.12
N PHE A 39 16.89 -4.69 14.22
CA PHE A 39 16.22 -3.78 15.14
C PHE A 39 16.50 -4.12 16.61
N VAL A 40 16.42 -5.40 16.99
CA VAL A 40 16.76 -5.86 18.34
C VAL A 40 18.23 -5.59 18.65
N SER A 41 19.13 -5.84 17.70
CA SER A 41 20.56 -5.54 17.83
C SER A 41 20.81 -4.05 18.06
N LEU A 42 20.07 -3.17 17.37
CA LEU A 42 20.15 -1.73 17.57
C LEU A 42 19.77 -1.34 19.01
N LEU A 43 18.68 -1.90 19.55
CA LEU A 43 18.22 -1.62 20.91
C LEU A 43 19.24 -2.11 21.96
N ILE A 44 19.76 -3.33 21.80
CA ILE A 44 20.77 -3.90 22.70
C ILE A 44 22.04 -3.08 22.64
N GLY A 45 22.54 -2.79 21.43
CA GLY A 45 23.75 -1.99 21.24
C GLY A 45 23.61 -0.60 21.84
N TRP A 46 22.47 0.06 21.65
CA TRP A 46 22.15 1.34 22.28
C TRP A 46 22.18 1.25 23.82
N SER A 47 21.53 0.22 24.37
CA SER A 47 21.47 0.02 25.83
C SER A 47 22.85 -0.19 26.46
N ILE A 48 23.71 -0.99 25.82
CA ILE A 48 25.07 -1.23 26.28
C ILE A 48 25.88 0.07 26.25
N ASN A 49 25.85 0.82 25.14
CA ASN A 49 26.62 2.06 25.04
C ASN A 49 26.09 3.16 25.98
N ALA A 50 24.74 3.23 26.20
CA ALA A 50 24.18 4.16 27.17
C ALA A 50 24.59 3.80 28.61
N ALA A 51 24.60 2.50 28.95
CA ALA A 51 25.10 2.04 30.27
C ALA A 51 26.58 2.35 30.46
N ALA A 52 27.40 2.19 29.43
CA ALA A 52 28.82 2.49 29.48
C ALA A 52 29.14 3.97 29.78
N MET A 53 28.21 4.90 29.51
CA MET A 53 28.40 6.31 29.85
C MET A 53 28.24 6.61 31.33
N VAL A 54 27.58 5.73 32.09
CA VAL A 54 27.27 5.94 33.51
C VAL A 54 27.88 4.88 34.43
N THR A 55 28.44 3.82 33.85
CA THR A 55 29.09 2.72 34.60
C THR A 55 30.45 2.41 34.02
N ASP A 56 31.35 1.92 34.85
CA ASP A 56 32.69 1.48 34.43
C ASP A 56 32.58 0.09 33.76
N MET A 57 32.14 0.05 32.52
CA MET A 57 32.01 -1.18 31.72
C MET A 57 33.36 -1.56 31.09
N ASN A 58 33.63 -2.86 30.98
CA ASN A 58 34.81 -3.34 30.29
C ASN A 58 34.79 -2.99 28.78
N SER A 59 35.96 -2.81 28.20
CA SER A 59 36.14 -2.44 26.79
C SER A 59 35.46 -3.42 25.82
N ASP A 60 35.46 -4.71 26.13
CA ASP A 60 34.87 -5.74 25.27
C ASP A 60 33.35 -5.60 25.14
N SER A 61 32.68 -5.25 26.25
CA SER A 61 31.25 -4.98 26.24
C SER A 61 30.91 -3.74 25.39
N VAL A 62 31.70 -2.69 25.49
CA VAL A 62 31.51 -1.47 24.68
C VAL A 62 31.75 -1.75 23.20
N VAL A 63 32.79 -2.51 22.86
CA VAL A 63 33.06 -2.93 21.47
C VAL A 63 31.89 -3.75 20.93
N LEU A 64 31.39 -4.74 21.68
CA LEU A 64 30.23 -5.53 21.28
C LEU A 64 28.98 -4.64 21.06
N GLY A 65 28.71 -3.74 22.01
CA GLY A 65 27.59 -2.80 21.90
C GLY A 65 27.68 -1.92 20.64
N THR A 66 28.87 -1.45 20.32
CA THR A 66 29.14 -0.63 19.13
C THR A 66 28.96 -1.44 17.85
N LEU A 67 29.42 -2.70 17.80
CA LEU A 67 29.20 -3.57 16.64
C LEU A 67 27.72 -3.86 16.40
N LEU A 68 26.95 -4.07 17.48
CA LEU A 68 25.49 -4.26 17.39
C LEU A 68 24.79 -2.99 16.89
N LEU A 69 25.22 -1.80 17.33
CA LEU A 69 24.71 -0.52 16.80
C LEU A 69 24.98 -0.36 15.31
N LEU A 70 26.21 -0.64 14.88
CA LEU A 70 26.59 -0.53 13.47
C LEU A 70 25.78 -1.49 12.58
N TYR A 71 25.60 -2.73 13.06
CA TYR A 71 24.74 -3.70 12.36
C TYR A 71 23.29 -3.22 12.27
N GLY A 72 22.71 -2.75 13.38
CA GLY A 72 21.34 -2.22 13.39
C GLY A 72 21.18 -0.99 12.51
N ALA A 73 22.19 -0.09 12.47
CA ALA A 73 22.21 1.07 11.58
C ALA A 73 22.23 0.64 10.09
N ALA A 74 23.02 -0.35 9.73
CA ALA A 74 23.06 -0.90 8.36
C ALA A 74 21.69 -1.47 7.96
N VAL A 75 21.00 -2.17 8.87
CA VAL A 75 19.64 -2.67 8.65
C VAL A 75 18.64 -1.51 8.52
N GLY A 76 18.82 -0.42 9.26
CA GLY A 76 18.02 0.79 9.12
C GLY A 76 18.14 1.43 7.72
N ILE A 77 19.36 1.51 7.21
CA ILE A 77 19.62 1.97 5.83
C ILE A 77 18.94 1.04 4.82
N TRP A 78 19.04 -0.27 5.01
CA TRP A 78 18.35 -1.24 4.18
C TRP A 78 16.82 -1.03 4.18
N ALA A 79 16.22 -0.83 5.36
CA ALA A 79 14.79 -0.54 5.48
C ALA A 79 14.39 0.75 4.74
N PHE A 80 15.23 1.78 4.77
CA PHE A 80 15.03 3.02 4.03
C PHE A 80 15.08 2.79 2.51
N VAL A 81 16.04 2.00 2.03
CA VAL A 81 16.11 1.60 0.61
C VAL A 81 14.85 0.85 0.20
N ASP A 82 14.35 -0.06 1.05
CA ASP A 82 13.09 -0.77 0.79
C ASP A 82 11.89 0.18 0.68
N PHE A 83 11.82 1.20 1.54
CA PHE A 83 10.81 2.24 1.47
C PHE A 83 10.82 2.95 0.09
N ILE A 84 11.99 3.38 -0.38
CA ILE A 84 12.14 3.99 -1.71
C ILE A 84 11.74 3.01 -2.81
N ARG A 85 12.14 1.73 -2.72
CA ARG A 85 11.79 0.70 -3.70
C ARG A 85 10.29 0.41 -3.77
N ILE A 86 9.56 0.50 -2.65
CA ILE A 86 8.11 0.38 -2.64
C ILE A 86 7.47 1.57 -3.36
N LEU A 87 7.93 2.80 -3.07
CA LEU A 87 7.41 4.02 -3.71
C LEU A 87 7.62 4.00 -5.23
N THR A 88 8.80 3.60 -5.68
CA THR A 88 9.15 3.51 -7.11
C THR A 88 8.59 2.27 -7.81
N GLY A 89 7.95 1.34 -7.08
CA GLY A 89 7.45 0.09 -7.63
C GLY A 89 8.52 -0.99 -7.84
N GLY A 90 9.76 -0.76 -7.39
CA GLY A 90 10.87 -1.72 -7.52
C GLY A 90 10.79 -2.89 -6.51
N LEU A 91 9.99 -2.79 -5.48
CA LEU A 91 9.70 -3.88 -4.55
C LEU A 91 8.22 -4.22 -4.64
N VAL A 92 7.92 -5.39 -5.16
CA VAL A 92 6.55 -5.91 -5.33
C VAL A 92 6.24 -7.02 -4.33
N PRO A 93 4.96 -7.36 -4.08
CA PRO A 93 4.60 -8.50 -3.23
C PRO A 93 5.19 -9.81 -3.72
N ALA A 94 5.64 -10.67 -2.79
CA ALA A 94 6.28 -11.95 -3.09
C ALA A 94 5.37 -12.95 -3.84
N ASN A 95 4.04 -12.72 -3.83
CA ASN A 95 3.07 -13.53 -4.56
C ASN A 95 3.01 -13.23 -6.08
N GLY A 96 3.80 -12.27 -6.57
CA GLY A 96 3.88 -11.90 -7.99
C GLY A 96 2.66 -11.17 -8.56
N MET A 97 1.63 -10.88 -7.75
CA MET A 97 0.37 -10.30 -8.25
C MET A 97 0.41 -8.77 -8.41
N GLY A 98 1.53 -8.09 -8.05
CA GLY A 98 1.62 -6.64 -8.00
C GLY A 98 0.75 -6.02 -6.88
N TYR A 99 0.71 -4.71 -6.83
CA TYR A 99 -0.12 -3.99 -5.88
C TYR A 99 -1.56 -3.78 -6.39
N LYS A 100 -2.50 -3.54 -5.47
CA LYS A 100 -3.90 -3.21 -5.83
C LYS A 100 -3.98 -1.94 -6.68
N GLU A 101 -3.17 -0.95 -6.32
CA GLU A 101 -3.15 0.39 -6.91
C GLU A 101 -2.47 0.45 -8.29
N ASP A 102 -1.66 -0.55 -8.65
CA ASP A 102 -1.00 -0.61 -9.96
C ASP A 102 -1.93 -1.14 -11.08
N GLN A 103 -3.19 -1.46 -10.76
CA GLN A 103 -4.17 -1.84 -11.77
C GLN A 103 -4.68 -0.60 -12.49
N PRO A 104 -4.82 -0.64 -13.82
CA PRO A 104 -5.69 0.32 -14.47
C PRO A 104 -7.04 0.22 -13.77
N VAL A 105 -7.55 1.35 -13.28
CA VAL A 105 -8.94 1.43 -12.88
C VAL A 105 -9.71 0.99 -14.12
N MET A 106 -10.14 -0.28 -14.16
CA MET A 106 -11.22 -0.65 -15.03
C MET A 106 -12.39 0.19 -14.51
N VAL A 107 -12.53 1.38 -15.11
CA VAL A 107 -13.82 2.04 -15.10
C VAL A 107 -14.72 0.92 -15.59
N GLN A 108 -15.42 0.25 -14.67
CA GLN A 108 -16.57 -0.54 -15.07
C GLN A 108 -17.33 0.45 -15.95
N ALA A 109 -17.25 0.22 -17.26
CA ALA A 109 -18.11 0.92 -18.17
C ALA A 109 -19.49 0.72 -17.53
N VAL A 110 -20.00 1.77 -16.91
CA VAL A 110 -21.42 1.82 -16.54
C VAL A 110 -22.07 1.32 -17.82
N PRO A 111 -22.79 0.18 -17.80
CA PRO A 111 -23.40 -0.33 -19.00
C PRO A 111 -24.11 0.89 -19.56
N ALA A 112 -23.60 1.42 -20.67
CA ALA A 112 -24.27 2.51 -21.37
C ALA A 112 -25.68 1.95 -21.55
N ALA A 113 -26.62 2.50 -20.82
CA ALA A 113 -28.01 2.14 -21.00
C ALA A 113 -28.19 2.16 -22.52
N PRO A 114 -28.55 1.03 -23.15
CA PRO A 114 -28.42 0.92 -24.59
C PRO A 114 -29.15 2.12 -25.18
N ALA A 115 -28.45 2.88 -26.04
CA ALA A 115 -28.98 4.09 -26.65
C ALA A 115 -30.37 3.82 -27.33
N GLN A 116 -30.63 2.55 -27.61
CA GLN A 116 -31.89 2.02 -28.04
C GLN A 116 -33.02 2.13 -26.99
N SER A 117 -32.75 2.04 -25.68
CA SER A 117 -33.79 2.21 -24.65
C SER A 117 -34.26 3.65 -24.61
N ALA A 118 -33.34 4.62 -24.60
CA ALA A 118 -33.71 6.04 -24.60
C ALA A 118 -34.39 6.47 -25.90
N ALA A 119 -34.02 5.87 -27.04
CA ALA A 119 -34.70 6.11 -28.31
C ALA A 119 -36.11 5.52 -28.36
N ASN A 120 -36.29 4.32 -27.81
CA ASN A 120 -37.60 3.67 -27.73
C ASN A 120 -38.54 4.42 -26.75
N ASP A 121 -38.02 4.88 -25.60
CA ASP A 121 -38.80 5.67 -24.65
C ASP A 121 -39.28 7.02 -25.26
N SER A 122 -38.42 7.65 -26.07
CA SER A 122 -38.79 8.89 -26.78
C SER A 122 -39.81 8.65 -27.90
N LEU A 123 -39.71 7.55 -28.63
CA LEU A 123 -40.70 7.16 -29.64
C LEU A 123 -42.07 6.83 -29.01
N GLU A 124 -42.10 6.11 -27.91
CA GLU A 124 -43.33 5.85 -27.16
C GLU A 124 -43.98 7.14 -26.63
N ALA A 125 -43.15 8.09 -26.14
CA ALA A 125 -43.66 9.39 -25.69
C ALA A 125 -44.27 10.21 -26.81
N LEU A 126 -43.66 10.22 -28.00
CA LEU A 126 -44.22 10.89 -29.20
C LEU A 126 -45.51 10.24 -29.65
N GLU A 127 -45.61 8.92 -29.65
CA GLU A 127 -46.85 8.20 -30.03
C GLU A 127 -47.99 8.47 -29.05
N ARG A 128 -47.69 8.58 -27.76
CA ARG A 128 -48.69 8.98 -26.74
C ARG A 128 -49.18 10.40 -26.94
N LEU A 129 -48.28 11.34 -27.26
CA LEU A 129 -48.63 12.73 -27.53
C LEU A 129 -49.51 12.85 -28.79
N SER A 130 -49.21 12.11 -29.88
CA SER A 130 -50.03 12.11 -31.09
C SER A 130 -51.44 11.58 -30.82
N LYS A 131 -51.59 10.51 -30.02
CA LYS A 131 -52.90 9.97 -29.63
C LYS A 131 -53.71 10.94 -28.78
N LEU A 132 -53.07 11.69 -27.87
CA LEU A 132 -53.73 12.70 -27.06
C LEU A 132 -54.18 13.89 -27.89
N HIS A 133 -53.46 14.26 -28.94
CA HIS A 133 -53.83 15.28 -29.90
C HIS A 133 -54.99 14.83 -30.72
N GLU A 134 -55.02 13.61 -31.27
CA GLU A 134 -56.20 13.04 -32.02
C GLU A 134 -57.48 12.92 -31.16
N GLN A 135 -57.31 12.72 -29.83
CA GLN A 135 -58.46 12.68 -28.92
C GLN A 135 -58.91 14.05 -28.47
N GLY A 136 -58.36 15.15 -29.03
CA GLY A 136 -58.81 16.53 -28.77
C GLY A 136 -58.54 16.99 -27.32
N ILE A 137 -57.65 16.30 -26.61
CA ILE A 137 -57.23 16.63 -25.20
C ILE A 137 -56.15 17.70 -25.19
N LEU A 138 -55.33 17.79 -26.28
CA LEU A 138 -54.36 18.84 -26.51
C LEU A 138 -54.85 19.75 -27.63
N THR A 139 -55.05 21.02 -27.32
CA THR A 139 -55.38 22.09 -28.30
C THR A 139 -54.08 22.87 -28.59
N ASP A 140 -53.87 23.22 -29.87
CA ASP A 140 -52.83 24.16 -30.26
C ASP A 140 -53.27 25.58 -29.84
N GLU A 141 -52.73 26.11 -28.72
CA GLU A 141 -52.74 27.54 -28.39
C GLU A 141 -51.37 28.16 -28.67
#